data_e16f7e164dca7cbcb79e8ce3312bc27e
#
_entry.id   e16f7e164dca7cbcb79e8ce3312bc27e
#
_cell.length_a   1.000
_cell.length_b   1.000
_cell.length_c   1.000
_cell.angle_alpha   90.00
_cell.angle_beta   90.00
_cell.angle_gamma   90.00
#
_symmetry.space_group_name_H-M   'P 1'
#
loop_
_entity.id
_entity.type
_entity.pdbx_description
1 polymer ?
#
loop_
_entity_poly.entity_id
_entity_poly.type
_entity_poly.pdbx_seq_one_letter_code
_entity_poly.pdbx_strand_id
1 'polypeptide(L)'
;MAEMWISMGPQHPMTHGLWTLKVKVDGETVVDTEPDLGYIHRGVEKICESRDFTQITTYCDRLCYASANTWSHAYIYAAEDLLEVEVPERAEYIRLIAVELQRIASHLMWLGAYGPDIGNLSIMVWCLREREMMMDLLQELGGSRMHYNFPRIGGVKRDLPYGFAQRARAKLDLFKQRIQEYESLFDESTVFLVRTQGVGYTKAEEMVNHGVTGPNVRAAGVDYDVRWAHPYSVYSELDWAPAVERSSVKGADCYDRYRVRVTEMVESANMVLEALERMPGGAETHYEPGDPAIIAKAPSRAPEGTFGSHHFEDLSLIHISEPTRRPII
;
A
#
# COMPACT_ATOMS: atom_id res chain seq x y z
N MET A 1 0.19 -37.31 -21.73
CA MET A 1 0.97 -36.36 -22.58
C MET A 1 2.29 -36.08 -21.88
N ALA A 2 3.33 -35.65 -22.56
CA ALA A 2 4.60 -35.39 -21.88
C ALA A 2 4.49 -34.10 -21.09
N GLU A 3 4.87 -34.14 -19.81
CA GLU A 3 4.99 -32.94 -18.97
C GLU A 3 6.04 -31.99 -19.58
N MET A 4 5.76 -30.69 -19.58
CA MET A 4 6.67 -29.68 -20.09
C MET A 4 6.67 -28.43 -19.21
N TRP A 5 7.81 -27.73 -19.17
CA TRP A 5 7.92 -26.44 -18.52
C TRP A 5 7.68 -25.30 -19.52
N ILE A 6 6.83 -24.36 -19.15
CA ILE A 6 6.54 -23.13 -19.89
C ILE A 6 6.95 -21.95 -19.02
N SER A 7 7.68 -20.99 -19.59
CA SER A 7 8.04 -19.76 -18.90
C SER A 7 7.04 -18.66 -19.20
N MET A 8 6.39 -18.13 -18.19
CA MET A 8 5.49 -16.98 -18.26
C MET A 8 6.22 -15.77 -17.68
N GLY A 9 6.69 -14.90 -18.56
CA GLY A 9 7.44 -13.71 -18.19
C GLY A 9 8.96 -13.84 -18.46
N PRO A 10 9.73 -12.79 -18.13
CA PRO A 10 9.29 -11.53 -17.48
C PRO A 10 8.37 -10.64 -18.33
N GLN A 11 8.42 -10.74 -19.65
CA GLN A 11 7.52 -10.05 -20.60
C GLN A 11 6.23 -10.87 -20.77
N HIS A 12 5.28 -10.66 -19.88
CA HIS A 12 3.96 -11.30 -19.90
C HIS A 12 2.93 -10.40 -19.20
N PRO A 13 1.67 -10.32 -19.65
CA PRO A 13 0.66 -9.49 -18.99
C PRO A 13 0.52 -9.74 -17.49
N MET A 14 0.58 -11.00 -17.05
CA MET A 14 0.46 -11.39 -15.65
C MET A 14 1.69 -11.00 -14.80
N THR A 15 2.89 -11.04 -15.35
CA THR A 15 4.14 -10.81 -14.59
C THR A 15 4.64 -9.38 -14.63
N HIS A 16 4.10 -8.53 -15.51
CA HIS A 16 4.37 -7.09 -15.63
C HIS A 16 5.87 -6.72 -15.71
N GLY A 17 6.74 -7.65 -16.14
CA GLY A 17 8.19 -7.44 -16.17
C GLY A 17 8.89 -7.57 -14.83
N LEU A 18 8.19 -7.91 -13.76
CA LEU A 18 8.71 -7.92 -12.38
C LEU A 18 9.30 -9.27 -11.97
N TRP A 19 8.79 -10.35 -12.53
CA TRP A 19 9.14 -11.72 -12.18
C TRP A 19 8.82 -12.67 -13.34
N THR A 20 9.24 -13.92 -13.22
CA THR A 20 8.89 -14.99 -14.14
C THR A 20 8.21 -16.09 -13.37
N LEU A 21 7.15 -16.66 -13.92
CA LEU A 21 6.54 -17.88 -13.41
C LEU A 21 6.84 -19.01 -14.37
N LYS A 22 7.67 -19.97 -13.96
CA LYS A 22 7.81 -21.22 -14.67
C LYS A 22 6.65 -22.12 -14.27
N VAL A 23 5.94 -22.64 -15.24
CA VAL A 23 4.75 -23.46 -15.06
C VAL A 23 4.98 -24.81 -15.69
N LYS A 24 4.85 -25.87 -14.89
CA LYS A 24 4.88 -27.24 -15.38
C LYS A 24 3.48 -27.67 -15.75
N VAL A 25 3.28 -28.10 -16.98
CA VAL A 25 1.96 -28.50 -17.49
C VAL A 25 1.96 -29.93 -18.00
N ASP A 26 0.83 -30.61 -17.77
CA ASP A 26 0.44 -31.85 -18.46
C ASP A 26 -0.79 -31.53 -19.31
N GLY A 27 -0.59 -31.34 -20.60
CA GLY A 27 -1.59 -30.77 -21.49
C GLY A 27 -1.91 -29.31 -21.10
N GLU A 28 -3.14 -29.05 -20.69
CA GLU A 28 -3.59 -27.72 -20.22
C GLU A 28 -3.66 -27.62 -18.67
N THR A 29 -3.33 -28.71 -17.97
CA THR A 29 -3.37 -28.73 -16.51
C THR A 29 -2.04 -28.33 -15.92
N VAL A 30 -2.05 -27.35 -15.03
CA VAL A 30 -0.86 -26.96 -14.26
C VAL A 30 -0.63 -28.00 -13.17
N VAL A 31 0.56 -28.59 -13.15
CA VAL A 31 0.95 -29.59 -12.15
C VAL A 31 1.98 -29.08 -11.15
N ASP A 32 2.77 -28.05 -11.52
CA ASP A 32 3.74 -27.43 -10.64
C ASP A 32 4.07 -26.00 -11.07
N THR A 33 4.59 -25.19 -10.16
CA THR A 33 4.98 -23.80 -10.44
C THR A 33 6.23 -23.41 -9.69
N GLU A 34 7.14 -22.69 -10.36
CA GLU A 34 8.36 -22.16 -9.78
C GLU A 34 8.44 -20.64 -10.07
N PRO A 35 8.27 -19.76 -9.05
CA PRO A 35 8.46 -18.32 -9.22
C PRO A 35 9.95 -17.98 -9.23
N ASP A 36 10.36 -17.16 -10.20
CA ASP A 36 11.70 -16.59 -10.31
C ASP A 36 11.62 -15.08 -10.12
N LEU A 37 12.12 -14.60 -8.98
CA LEU A 37 11.98 -13.22 -8.49
C LEU A 37 13.31 -12.47 -8.62
N GLY A 38 13.26 -11.14 -8.51
CA GLY A 38 14.46 -10.32 -8.44
C GLY A 38 14.72 -9.43 -9.65
N TYR A 39 13.89 -9.45 -10.67
CA TYR A 39 14.06 -8.60 -11.87
C TYR A 39 14.05 -7.11 -11.59
N ILE A 40 13.41 -6.67 -10.49
CA ILE A 40 13.39 -5.29 -10.02
C ILE A 40 14.24 -5.08 -8.76
N HIS A 41 15.07 -6.04 -8.37
CA HIS A 41 15.97 -5.87 -7.24
C HIS A 41 17.04 -4.82 -7.57
N ARG A 42 17.05 -3.73 -6.81
CA ARG A 42 17.91 -2.55 -7.01
C ARG A 42 18.92 -2.32 -5.90
N GLY A 43 19.03 -3.23 -4.94
CA GLY A 43 19.93 -3.13 -3.80
C GLY A 43 19.61 -1.92 -2.89
N VAL A 44 18.32 -1.59 -2.72
CA VAL A 44 17.88 -0.39 -1.98
C VAL A 44 18.36 -0.42 -0.54
N GLU A 45 18.29 -1.58 0.12
CA GLU A 45 18.74 -1.77 1.49
C GLU A 45 20.23 -1.40 1.63
N LYS A 46 21.06 -1.88 0.71
CA LYS A 46 22.51 -1.57 0.72
C LYS A 46 22.81 -0.11 0.42
N ILE A 47 22.00 0.52 -0.43
CA ILE A 47 22.09 1.95 -0.69
C ILE A 47 21.74 2.74 0.58
N CYS A 48 20.69 2.35 1.31
CA CYS A 48 20.25 3.02 2.53
C CYS A 48 21.34 3.05 3.61
N GLU A 49 22.19 2.01 3.74
CA GLU A 49 23.32 2.00 4.67
C GLU A 49 24.32 3.14 4.44
N SER A 50 24.39 3.69 3.24
CA SER A 50 25.33 4.75 2.84
C SER A 50 24.69 6.13 2.72
N ARG A 51 23.42 6.30 3.11
CA ARG A 51 22.65 7.53 2.94
C ARG A 51 22.18 8.11 4.25
N ASP A 52 21.92 9.42 4.25
CA ASP A 52 21.32 10.11 5.38
C ASP A 52 19.82 9.81 5.47
N PHE A 53 19.22 9.85 6.66
CA PHE A 53 17.79 9.59 6.90
C PHE A 53 16.88 10.35 5.96
N THR A 54 17.14 11.61 5.69
CA THR A 54 16.33 12.42 4.77
C THR A 54 16.45 11.96 3.32
N GLN A 55 17.61 11.46 2.91
CA GLN A 55 17.85 10.95 1.56
C GLN A 55 17.14 9.60 1.35
N ILE A 56 17.09 8.74 2.38
CA ILE A 56 16.43 7.44 2.33
C ILE A 56 14.94 7.57 2.01
N THR A 57 14.26 8.60 2.52
CA THR A 57 12.85 8.87 2.23
C THR A 57 12.55 8.86 0.72
N THR A 58 13.48 9.39 -0.09
CA THR A 58 13.34 9.42 -1.55
C THR A 58 13.42 8.03 -2.17
N TYR A 59 14.21 7.12 -1.60
CA TYR A 59 14.29 5.73 -2.07
C TYR A 59 13.05 4.95 -1.67
N CYS A 60 12.54 5.15 -0.45
CA CYS A 60 11.30 4.51 0.02
C CYS A 60 10.11 4.85 -0.87
N ASP A 61 9.98 6.10 -1.28
CA ASP A 61 8.94 6.56 -2.21
C ASP A 61 8.99 5.83 -3.57
N ARG A 62 10.15 5.28 -3.94
CA ARG A 62 10.39 4.59 -5.21
C ARG A 62 10.46 3.07 -5.11
N LEU A 63 10.21 2.49 -3.96
CA LEU A 63 10.13 1.03 -3.80
C LEU A 63 8.95 0.48 -4.59
N CYS A 64 7.79 1.10 -4.46
CA CYS A 64 6.59 0.76 -5.20
C CYS A 64 5.80 2.02 -5.55
N TYR A 65 5.72 2.37 -6.82
CA TYR A 65 4.98 3.56 -7.27
C TYR A 65 3.48 3.50 -6.96
N ALA A 66 2.91 2.32 -6.86
CA ALA A 66 1.50 2.16 -6.53
C ALA A 66 1.17 2.48 -5.07
N SER A 67 2.17 2.47 -4.17
CA SER A 67 2.01 2.73 -2.73
C SER A 67 3.12 3.62 -2.17
N ALA A 68 3.59 4.60 -2.94
CA ALA A 68 4.72 5.45 -2.61
C ALA A 68 4.60 6.14 -1.23
N ASN A 69 3.46 6.76 -0.92
CA ASN A 69 3.24 7.40 0.38
C ASN A 69 3.25 6.40 1.55
N THR A 70 2.73 5.18 1.34
CA THR A 70 2.69 4.15 2.38
C THR A 70 4.09 3.69 2.76
N TRP A 71 4.96 3.44 1.77
CA TRP A 71 6.36 3.09 2.01
C TRP A 71 7.14 4.20 2.69
N SER A 72 6.98 5.44 2.21
CA SER A 72 7.61 6.61 2.82
C SER A 72 7.13 6.83 4.25
N HIS A 73 5.82 6.67 4.52
CA HIS A 73 5.26 6.83 5.87
C HIS A 73 5.78 5.77 6.84
N ALA A 74 5.84 4.50 6.41
CA ALA A 74 6.36 3.43 7.25
C ALA A 74 7.83 3.67 7.66
N TYR A 75 8.67 4.11 6.72
CA TYR A 75 10.05 4.47 7.01
C TYR A 75 10.16 5.66 7.94
N ILE A 76 9.41 6.74 7.65
CA ILE A 76 9.46 7.98 8.43
C ILE A 76 8.97 7.73 9.85
N TYR A 77 7.90 6.95 10.02
CA TYR A 77 7.37 6.57 11.32
C TYR A 77 8.42 5.84 12.17
N ALA A 78 9.11 4.86 11.58
CA ALA A 78 10.19 4.16 12.28
C ALA A 78 11.38 5.07 12.62
N ALA A 79 11.71 6.03 11.74
CA ALA A 79 12.78 6.99 12.00
C ALA A 79 12.39 8.00 13.09
N GLU A 80 11.13 8.44 13.14
CA GLU A 80 10.61 9.35 14.16
C GLU A 80 10.58 8.68 15.54
N ASP A 81 10.14 7.44 15.61
CA ASP A 81 10.16 6.65 16.84
C ASP A 81 11.59 6.51 17.40
N LEU A 82 12.54 6.18 16.53
CA LEU A 82 13.95 6.07 16.90
C LEU A 82 14.58 7.40 17.34
N LEU A 83 14.20 8.50 16.69
CA LEU A 83 14.74 9.84 16.95
C LEU A 83 13.96 10.58 18.05
N GLU A 84 12.90 9.97 18.60
CA GLU A 84 11.99 10.56 19.58
C GLU A 84 11.44 11.93 19.11
N VAL A 85 11.03 11.99 17.81
CA VAL A 85 10.48 13.21 17.19
C VAL A 85 8.98 13.23 17.36
N GLU A 86 8.47 14.25 18.05
CA GLU A 86 7.05 14.50 18.13
C GLU A 86 6.52 15.12 16.82
N VAL A 87 5.41 14.59 16.32
CA VAL A 87 4.77 15.06 15.09
C VAL A 87 3.49 15.83 15.45
N PRO A 88 3.25 17.01 14.86
CA PRO A 88 2.02 17.72 15.08
C PRO A 88 0.78 16.90 14.67
N GLU A 89 -0.26 16.88 15.49
CA GLU A 89 -1.49 16.13 15.27
C GLU A 89 -2.09 16.39 13.88
N ARG A 90 -2.14 17.64 13.46
CA ARG A 90 -2.61 18.03 12.12
C ARG A 90 -1.82 17.34 11.01
N ALA A 91 -0.50 17.22 11.15
CA ALA A 91 0.35 16.56 10.18
C ALA A 91 0.05 15.05 10.09
N GLU A 92 -0.28 14.41 11.22
CA GLU A 92 -0.71 13.01 11.26
C GLU A 92 -2.02 12.78 10.48
N TYR A 93 -3.02 13.65 10.64
CA TYR A 93 -4.24 13.60 9.84
C TYR A 93 -3.96 13.76 8.35
N ILE A 94 -3.08 14.68 7.96
CA ILE A 94 -2.71 14.91 6.55
C ILE A 94 -1.96 13.68 5.99
N ARG A 95 -1.07 13.05 6.77
CA ARG A 95 -0.40 11.81 6.40
C ARG A 95 -1.40 10.68 6.17
N LEU A 96 -2.35 10.49 7.09
CA LEU A 96 -3.41 9.49 6.95
C LEU A 96 -4.20 9.72 5.66
N ILE A 97 -4.63 10.94 5.38
CA ILE A 97 -5.34 11.30 4.14
C ILE A 97 -4.51 10.90 2.91
N ALA A 98 -3.21 11.21 2.89
CA ALA A 98 -2.34 10.87 1.77
C ALA A 98 -2.16 9.35 1.60
N VAL A 99 -2.03 8.61 2.70
CA VAL A 99 -1.85 7.14 2.69
C VAL A 99 -3.13 6.44 2.24
N GLU A 100 -4.30 6.85 2.73
CA GLU A 100 -5.56 6.20 2.36
C GLU A 100 -6.01 6.56 0.93
N LEU A 101 -5.79 7.78 0.45
CA LEU A 101 -5.95 8.12 -0.98
C LEU A 101 -5.03 7.27 -1.87
N GLN A 102 -3.80 7.04 -1.42
CA GLN A 102 -2.85 6.17 -2.13
C GLN A 102 -3.30 4.71 -2.11
N ARG A 103 -3.90 4.23 -1.03
CA ARG A 103 -4.47 2.87 -0.94
C ARG A 103 -5.58 2.67 -1.95
N ILE A 104 -6.51 3.63 -2.07
CA ILE A 104 -7.55 3.58 -3.11
C ILE A 104 -6.92 3.52 -4.50
N ALA A 105 -5.96 4.42 -4.79
CA ALA A 105 -5.27 4.45 -6.08
C ALA A 105 -4.52 3.13 -6.38
N SER A 106 -3.94 2.50 -5.36
CA SER A 106 -3.25 1.21 -5.46
C SER A 106 -4.21 0.05 -5.77
N HIS A 107 -5.33 -0.02 -5.06
CA HIS A 107 -6.33 -1.06 -5.31
C HIS A 107 -7.01 -0.89 -6.68
N LEU A 108 -7.25 0.34 -7.12
CA LEU A 108 -7.73 0.62 -8.48
C LEU A 108 -6.72 0.19 -9.56
N MET A 109 -5.43 0.40 -9.32
CA MET A 109 -4.38 -0.08 -10.22
C MET A 109 -4.36 -1.61 -10.30
N TRP A 110 -4.48 -2.28 -9.13
CA TRP A 110 -4.58 -3.74 -9.07
C TRP A 110 -5.82 -4.24 -9.82
N LEU A 111 -6.99 -3.68 -9.56
CA LEU A 111 -8.24 -4.10 -10.18
C LEU A 111 -8.23 -3.87 -11.70
N GLY A 112 -7.64 -2.76 -12.12
CA GLY A 112 -7.45 -2.42 -13.53
C GLY A 112 -6.53 -3.38 -14.28
N ALA A 113 -5.53 -3.97 -13.60
CA ALA A 113 -4.68 -5.01 -14.15
C ALA A 113 -5.35 -6.39 -14.11
N TYR A 114 -6.04 -6.70 -13.02
CA TYR A 114 -6.72 -7.97 -12.79
C TYR A 114 -7.90 -8.21 -13.76
N GLY A 115 -8.64 -7.15 -14.10
CA GLY A 115 -9.80 -7.25 -15.00
C GLY A 115 -9.48 -7.84 -16.38
N PRO A 116 -8.50 -7.34 -17.12
CA PRO A 116 -8.05 -7.91 -18.39
C PRO A 116 -7.59 -9.36 -18.28
N ASP A 117 -6.86 -9.75 -17.22
CA ASP A 117 -6.40 -11.12 -17.01
C ASP A 117 -7.57 -12.11 -16.88
N ILE A 118 -8.69 -11.64 -16.34
CA ILE A 118 -9.93 -12.44 -16.26
C ILE A 118 -10.80 -12.32 -17.51
N GLY A 119 -10.47 -11.43 -18.43
CA GLY A 119 -11.16 -11.25 -19.72
C GLY A 119 -12.12 -10.07 -19.76
N ASN A 120 -11.99 -9.09 -18.83
CA ASN A 120 -12.78 -7.87 -18.85
C ASN A 120 -11.89 -6.64 -19.03
N LEU A 121 -11.64 -6.25 -20.28
CA LEU A 121 -10.79 -5.09 -20.60
C LEU A 121 -11.43 -3.74 -20.19
N SER A 122 -12.75 -3.64 -20.18
CA SER A 122 -13.45 -2.39 -19.88
C SER A 122 -13.14 -1.90 -18.48
N ILE A 123 -12.97 -2.81 -17.53
CA ILE A 123 -12.69 -2.47 -16.13
C ILE A 123 -11.35 -1.74 -15.98
N MET A 124 -10.36 -2.07 -16.79
CA MET A 124 -9.07 -1.37 -16.77
C MET A 124 -9.24 0.13 -17.03
N VAL A 125 -10.04 0.48 -18.04
CA VAL A 125 -10.28 1.89 -18.40
C VAL A 125 -11.06 2.60 -17.30
N TRP A 126 -12.04 1.94 -16.70
CA TRP A 126 -12.82 2.52 -15.60
C TRP A 126 -11.96 2.72 -14.35
N CYS A 127 -11.21 1.71 -13.93
CA CYS A 127 -10.33 1.83 -12.78
C CYS A 127 -9.27 2.93 -12.96
N LEU A 128 -8.70 3.07 -14.15
CA LEU A 128 -7.76 4.15 -14.44
C LEU A 128 -8.43 5.52 -14.39
N ARG A 129 -9.68 5.65 -14.81
CA ARG A 129 -10.47 6.89 -14.73
C ARG A 129 -10.64 7.35 -13.27
N GLU A 130 -11.08 6.46 -12.37
CA GLU A 130 -11.25 6.80 -10.95
C GLU A 130 -9.89 6.96 -10.25
N ARG A 131 -8.90 6.17 -10.65
CA ARG A 131 -7.53 6.34 -10.16
C ARG A 131 -6.99 7.74 -10.44
N GLU A 132 -7.29 8.32 -11.61
CA GLU A 132 -6.90 9.70 -11.93
C GLU A 132 -7.47 10.70 -10.93
N MET A 133 -8.69 10.51 -10.45
CA MET A 133 -9.25 11.41 -9.42
C MET A 133 -8.44 11.40 -8.12
N MET A 134 -7.97 10.21 -7.71
CA MET A 134 -7.10 10.07 -6.54
C MET A 134 -5.71 10.64 -6.80
N MET A 135 -5.16 10.40 -7.98
CA MET A 135 -3.86 10.92 -8.40
C MET A 135 -3.83 12.45 -8.44
N ASP A 136 -4.92 13.09 -8.88
CA ASP A 136 -5.04 14.56 -8.85
C ASP A 136 -4.96 15.11 -7.42
N LEU A 137 -5.67 14.48 -6.47
CA LEU A 137 -5.63 14.88 -5.06
C LEU A 137 -4.22 14.68 -4.48
N LEU A 138 -3.59 13.56 -4.77
CA LEU A 138 -2.22 13.28 -4.34
C LEU A 138 -1.21 14.25 -4.98
N GLN A 139 -1.43 14.66 -6.22
CA GLN A 139 -0.63 15.68 -6.90
C GLN A 139 -0.81 17.06 -6.25
N GLU A 140 -2.02 17.41 -5.86
CA GLU A 140 -2.27 18.64 -5.10
C GLU A 140 -1.51 18.65 -3.77
N LEU A 141 -1.43 17.51 -3.07
CA LEU A 141 -0.68 17.36 -1.82
C LEU A 141 0.84 17.37 -2.05
N GLY A 142 1.32 16.46 -2.88
CA GLY A 142 2.75 16.22 -3.07
C GLY A 142 3.45 17.16 -4.05
N GLY A 143 2.70 17.74 -5.01
CA GLY A 143 3.24 18.54 -6.11
C GLY A 143 3.78 17.70 -7.27
N SER A 144 3.70 16.38 -7.18
CA SER A 144 4.07 15.43 -8.23
C SER A 144 2.93 14.43 -8.42
N ARG A 145 2.73 14.00 -9.65
CA ARG A 145 1.72 13.00 -9.99
C ARG A 145 2.05 11.60 -9.43
N MET A 146 3.32 11.27 -9.35
CA MET A 146 3.85 10.02 -8.79
C MET A 146 5.13 10.36 -8.02
N HIS A 147 5.51 9.50 -7.07
CA HIS A 147 6.69 9.72 -6.24
C HIS A 147 6.61 11.08 -5.54
N TYR A 148 5.65 11.17 -4.62
CA TYR A 148 5.24 12.42 -3.98
C TYR A 148 6.29 12.97 -3.02
N ASN A 149 7.06 12.09 -2.38
CA ASN A 149 8.00 12.44 -1.32
C ASN A 149 7.34 13.44 -0.35
N PHE A 150 6.11 13.13 0.06
CA PHE A 150 5.22 14.05 0.75
C PHE A 150 5.34 13.96 2.27
N PRO A 151 5.25 12.78 2.91
CA PRO A 151 5.59 12.64 4.31
C PRO A 151 7.07 12.98 4.52
N ARG A 152 7.38 13.64 5.63
CA ARG A 152 8.72 14.04 6.05
C ARG A 152 8.92 13.73 7.51
N ILE A 153 10.16 13.49 7.94
CA ILE A 153 10.49 13.38 9.37
C ILE A 153 10.04 14.66 10.06
N GLY A 154 9.20 14.53 11.09
CA GLY A 154 8.60 15.63 11.83
C GLY A 154 7.30 16.19 11.23
N GLY A 155 6.73 15.57 10.18
CA GLY A 155 5.45 15.99 9.63
C GLY A 155 5.26 15.74 8.14
N VAL A 156 4.83 16.76 7.41
CA VAL A 156 4.55 16.72 5.96
C VAL A 156 5.24 17.84 5.23
N LYS A 157 5.39 17.70 3.92
CA LYS A 157 6.05 18.68 3.07
C LYS A 157 5.35 20.04 3.05
N ARG A 158 4.03 20.06 3.16
CA ARG A 158 3.17 21.25 3.18
C ARG A 158 1.78 20.91 3.68
N ASP A 159 1.05 21.93 4.13
CA ASP A 159 -0.34 21.81 4.54
C ASP A 159 -1.29 21.57 3.35
N LEU A 160 -2.56 21.29 3.64
CA LEU A 160 -3.59 21.13 2.63
C LEU A 160 -3.76 22.41 1.79
N PRO A 161 -3.78 22.32 0.46
CA PRO A 161 -4.08 23.46 -0.39
C PRO A 161 -5.48 24.02 -0.14
N TYR A 162 -5.65 25.32 -0.37
CA TYR A 162 -6.96 25.96 -0.24
C TYR A 162 -8.04 25.23 -1.04
N GLY A 163 -9.18 24.93 -0.40
CA GLY A 163 -10.31 24.23 -1.00
C GLY A 163 -10.08 22.73 -1.24
N PHE A 164 -8.96 22.14 -0.79
CA PHE A 164 -8.67 20.72 -0.95
C PHE A 164 -9.79 19.84 -0.37
N ALA A 165 -10.23 20.09 0.86
CA ALA A 165 -11.26 19.30 1.52
C ALA A 165 -12.57 19.26 0.70
N GLN A 166 -12.99 20.37 0.10
CA GLN A 166 -14.17 20.40 -0.75
C GLN A 166 -14.00 19.55 -2.02
N ARG A 167 -12.84 19.65 -2.68
CA ARG A 167 -12.55 18.86 -3.88
C ARG A 167 -12.43 17.37 -3.56
N ALA A 168 -11.77 17.02 -2.45
CA ALA A 168 -11.64 15.66 -2.00
C ALA A 168 -13.02 15.03 -1.71
N ARG A 169 -13.89 15.72 -0.98
CA ARG A 169 -15.27 15.25 -0.73
C ARG A 169 -16.00 14.97 -2.05
N ALA A 170 -16.03 15.91 -2.97
CA ALA A 170 -16.74 15.75 -4.24
C ALA A 170 -16.20 14.55 -5.06
N LYS A 171 -14.88 14.35 -5.09
CA LYS A 171 -14.25 13.23 -5.79
C LYS A 171 -14.52 11.89 -5.10
N LEU A 172 -14.48 11.84 -3.77
CA LEU A 172 -14.73 10.61 -3.00
C LEU A 172 -16.19 10.20 -3.03
N ASP A 173 -17.14 11.15 -2.98
CA ASP A 173 -18.57 10.86 -3.13
C ASP A 173 -18.87 10.29 -4.52
N LEU A 174 -18.29 10.85 -5.57
CA LEU A 174 -18.40 10.31 -6.92
C LEU A 174 -17.76 8.91 -7.01
N PHE A 175 -16.60 8.72 -6.40
CA PHE A 175 -15.91 7.44 -6.35
C PHE A 175 -16.78 6.35 -5.69
N LYS A 176 -17.42 6.63 -4.55
CA LYS A 176 -18.31 5.70 -3.85
C LYS A 176 -19.52 5.28 -4.70
N GLN A 177 -20.04 6.17 -5.54
CA GLN A 177 -21.08 5.83 -6.51
C GLN A 177 -20.55 4.89 -7.61
N ARG A 178 -19.32 5.16 -8.10
CA ARG A 178 -18.68 4.36 -9.15
C ARG A 178 -18.30 2.95 -8.71
N ILE A 179 -17.97 2.76 -7.45
CA ILE A 179 -17.68 1.41 -6.91
C ILE A 179 -18.90 0.48 -7.05
N GLN A 180 -20.11 0.98 -6.90
CA GLN A 180 -21.34 0.19 -7.10
C GLN A 180 -21.48 -0.28 -8.55
N GLU A 181 -21.02 0.53 -9.52
CA GLU A 181 -20.99 0.12 -10.94
C GLU A 181 -20.00 -1.04 -11.17
N TYR A 182 -18.87 -1.06 -10.44
CA TYR A 182 -17.89 -2.17 -10.53
C TYR A 182 -18.43 -3.45 -9.92
N GLU A 183 -19.04 -3.37 -8.75
CA GLU A 183 -19.67 -4.51 -8.10
C GLU A 183 -20.71 -5.13 -9.02
N SER A 184 -21.62 -4.32 -9.60
CA SER A 184 -22.61 -4.78 -10.57
C SER A 184 -21.96 -5.44 -11.79
N LEU A 185 -20.90 -4.85 -12.35
CA LEU A 185 -20.21 -5.39 -13.52
C LEU A 185 -19.53 -6.74 -13.27
N PHE A 186 -18.97 -6.95 -12.09
CA PHE A 186 -18.26 -8.18 -11.74
C PHE A 186 -19.16 -9.22 -11.10
N ASP A 187 -19.96 -8.84 -10.11
CA ASP A 187 -20.77 -9.77 -9.32
C ASP A 187 -21.95 -10.36 -10.12
N GLU A 188 -22.38 -9.68 -11.19
CA GLU A 188 -23.38 -10.19 -12.14
C GLU A 188 -22.75 -10.94 -13.34
N SER A 189 -21.43 -10.90 -13.50
CA SER A 189 -20.73 -11.54 -14.61
C SER A 189 -20.50 -13.03 -14.35
N THR A 190 -21.23 -13.90 -15.03
CA THR A 190 -21.02 -15.35 -14.95
C THR A 190 -19.60 -15.76 -15.29
N VAL A 191 -18.96 -15.08 -16.25
CA VAL A 191 -17.58 -15.38 -16.64
C VAL A 191 -16.61 -15.06 -15.50
N PHE A 192 -16.81 -13.94 -14.83
CA PHE A 192 -15.99 -13.55 -13.68
C PHE A 192 -16.18 -14.53 -12.52
N LEU A 193 -17.41 -14.85 -12.16
CA LEU A 193 -17.72 -15.75 -11.06
C LEU A 193 -17.13 -17.15 -11.27
N VAL A 194 -17.29 -17.73 -12.45
CA VAL A 194 -16.71 -19.05 -12.76
C VAL A 194 -15.17 -19.07 -12.72
N ARG A 195 -14.53 -17.96 -13.06
CA ARG A 195 -13.06 -17.85 -13.06
C ARG A 195 -12.47 -17.51 -11.71
N THR A 196 -13.27 -17.10 -10.74
CA THR A 196 -12.79 -16.61 -9.43
C THR A 196 -13.30 -17.41 -8.25
N GLN A 197 -14.56 -17.84 -8.28
CA GLN A 197 -15.14 -18.65 -7.20
C GLN A 197 -14.59 -20.07 -7.21
N GLY A 198 -14.09 -20.51 -6.05
CA GLY A 198 -13.46 -21.81 -5.88
C GLY A 198 -12.08 -21.95 -6.55
N VAL A 199 -11.57 -20.89 -7.20
CA VAL A 199 -10.27 -20.88 -7.86
C VAL A 199 -9.21 -20.27 -6.95
N GLY A 200 -8.05 -20.92 -6.85
CA GLY A 200 -6.95 -20.44 -6.00
C GLY A 200 -7.30 -20.41 -4.51
N TYR A 201 -8.15 -21.35 -4.07
CA TYR A 201 -8.55 -21.45 -2.68
C TYR A 201 -7.36 -21.81 -1.79
N THR A 202 -7.19 -21.07 -0.72
CA THR A 202 -6.14 -21.30 0.29
C THR A 202 -6.78 -21.20 1.68
N LYS A 203 -6.44 -22.13 2.56
CA LYS A 203 -6.94 -22.12 3.93
C LYS A 203 -6.30 -20.99 4.74
N ALA A 204 -7.05 -20.43 5.69
CA ALA A 204 -6.55 -19.39 6.60
C ALA A 204 -5.32 -19.85 7.39
N GLU A 205 -5.30 -21.08 7.87
CA GLU A 205 -4.17 -21.65 8.60
C GLU A 205 -2.89 -21.71 7.75
N GLU A 206 -2.99 -22.10 6.49
CA GLU A 206 -1.86 -22.13 5.55
C GLU A 206 -1.31 -20.73 5.30
N MET A 207 -2.20 -19.74 5.11
CA MET A 207 -1.80 -18.35 4.93
C MET A 207 -1.05 -17.82 6.15
N VAL A 208 -1.57 -18.05 7.35
CA VAL A 208 -0.93 -17.60 8.60
C VAL A 208 0.43 -18.29 8.80
N ASN A 209 0.52 -19.61 8.55
CA ASN A 209 1.77 -20.36 8.67
C ASN A 209 2.86 -19.90 7.69
N HIS A 210 2.46 -19.35 6.53
CA HIS A 210 3.37 -18.77 5.54
C HIS A 210 3.63 -17.28 5.76
N GLY A 211 3.12 -16.68 6.85
CA GLY A 211 3.30 -15.25 7.15
C GLY A 211 2.57 -14.31 6.20
N VAL A 212 1.51 -14.77 5.54
CA VAL A 212 0.68 -13.91 4.68
C VAL A 212 -0.06 -12.89 5.53
N THR A 213 -0.03 -11.64 5.12
CA THR A 213 -0.67 -10.50 5.79
C THR A 213 -1.55 -9.70 4.83
N GLY A 214 -2.22 -8.67 5.36
CA GLY A 214 -2.99 -7.70 4.58
C GLY A 214 -4.29 -8.28 3.98
N PRO A 215 -4.74 -7.77 2.84
CA PRO A 215 -6.04 -8.14 2.27
C PRO A 215 -6.19 -9.64 1.98
N ASN A 216 -5.10 -10.34 1.68
CA ASN A 216 -5.17 -11.77 1.38
C ASN A 216 -5.57 -12.61 2.61
N VAL A 217 -4.98 -12.33 3.77
CA VAL A 217 -5.32 -13.06 5.00
C VAL A 217 -6.68 -12.63 5.54
N ARG A 218 -7.07 -11.36 5.36
CA ARG A 218 -8.40 -10.88 5.72
C ARG A 218 -9.50 -11.49 4.83
N ALA A 219 -9.19 -11.74 3.57
CA ALA A 219 -10.10 -12.48 2.68
C ALA A 219 -10.36 -13.91 3.20
N ALA A 220 -9.41 -14.52 3.89
CA ALA A 220 -9.59 -15.83 4.52
C ALA A 220 -10.34 -15.80 5.87
N GLY A 221 -10.89 -14.66 6.25
CA GLY A 221 -11.66 -14.49 7.50
C GLY A 221 -10.80 -14.32 8.74
N VAL A 222 -9.51 -14.01 8.60
CA VAL A 222 -8.63 -13.67 9.71
C VAL A 222 -8.77 -12.17 10.01
N ASP A 223 -9.27 -11.86 11.19
CA ASP A 223 -9.51 -10.49 11.63
C ASP A 223 -8.21 -9.87 12.16
N TYR A 224 -7.32 -9.55 11.21
CA TYR A 224 -6.04 -8.91 11.51
C TYR A 224 -5.72 -7.79 10.51
N ASP A 225 -5.66 -6.58 11.00
CA ASP A 225 -5.13 -5.41 10.32
C ASP A 225 -4.21 -4.66 11.28
N VAL A 226 -2.99 -4.35 10.87
CA VAL A 226 -2.00 -3.69 11.74
C VAL A 226 -2.49 -2.32 12.22
N ARG A 227 -3.25 -1.61 11.40
CA ARG A 227 -3.85 -0.30 11.74
C ARG A 227 -4.86 -0.40 12.89
N TRP A 228 -5.49 -1.58 13.03
CA TRP A 228 -6.48 -1.88 14.06
C TRP A 228 -5.85 -2.57 15.27
N ALA A 229 -5.01 -3.59 15.04
CA ALA A 229 -4.42 -4.40 16.10
C ALA A 229 -3.30 -3.67 16.87
N HIS A 230 -2.56 -2.82 16.17
CA HIS A 230 -1.47 -2.00 16.71
C HIS A 230 -1.60 -0.58 16.15
N PRO A 231 -2.60 0.18 16.61
CA PRO A 231 -2.89 1.49 16.07
C PRO A 231 -1.69 2.43 16.14
N TYR A 232 -1.43 3.11 15.05
CA TYR A 232 -0.40 4.14 14.92
C TYR A 232 -1.00 5.39 14.28
N SER A 233 -0.30 6.53 14.37
CA SER A 233 -0.82 7.81 13.89
C SER A 233 -2.21 8.08 14.49
N VAL A 234 -3.17 8.55 13.72
CA VAL A 234 -4.53 8.86 14.17
C VAL A 234 -5.57 7.78 13.81
N TYR A 235 -5.16 6.56 13.44
CA TYR A 235 -6.11 5.48 13.10
C TYR A 235 -7.03 5.09 14.25
N SER A 236 -6.57 5.20 15.50
CA SER A 236 -7.39 4.92 16.70
C SER A 236 -8.45 5.97 16.98
N GLU A 237 -8.36 7.14 16.35
CA GLU A 237 -9.29 8.25 16.54
C GLU A 237 -10.46 8.20 15.57
N LEU A 238 -10.37 7.37 14.51
CA LEU A 238 -11.39 7.26 13.48
C LEU A 238 -12.34 6.09 13.76
N ASP A 239 -13.59 6.25 13.30
CA ASP A 239 -14.61 5.20 13.36
C ASP A 239 -14.59 4.35 12.08
N TRP A 240 -13.79 3.31 12.08
CA TRP A 240 -13.62 2.39 10.95
C TRP A 240 -13.44 0.95 11.42
N ALA A 241 -13.60 0.00 10.51
CA ALA A 241 -13.36 -1.41 10.79
C ALA A 241 -12.58 -2.06 9.66
N PRO A 242 -11.69 -3.04 9.96
CA PRO A 242 -11.00 -3.79 8.94
C PRO A 242 -11.97 -4.48 7.97
N ALA A 243 -11.68 -4.40 6.67
CA ALA A 243 -12.37 -5.17 5.66
C ALA A 243 -11.95 -6.64 5.77
N VAL A 244 -12.87 -7.48 6.27
CA VAL A 244 -12.66 -8.92 6.48
C VAL A 244 -13.81 -9.67 5.84
N GLU A 245 -13.51 -10.68 5.02
CA GLU A 245 -14.54 -11.58 4.50
C GLU A 245 -14.97 -12.54 5.62
N ARG A 246 -16.26 -12.54 5.92
CA ARG A 246 -16.85 -13.32 7.03
C ARG A 246 -17.67 -14.50 6.55
N SER A 247 -17.18 -15.22 5.54
CA SER A 247 -17.80 -16.47 5.14
C SER A 247 -17.68 -17.52 6.25
N SER A 248 -18.56 -18.51 6.25
CA SER A 248 -18.53 -19.61 7.22
C SER A 248 -17.32 -20.54 7.04
N VAL A 249 -16.60 -20.43 5.96
CA VAL A 249 -15.42 -21.23 5.61
C VAL A 249 -14.17 -20.39 5.83
N LYS A 250 -13.26 -20.86 6.68
CA LYS A 250 -11.98 -20.19 6.95
C LYS A 250 -10.98 -20.45 5.83
N GLY A 251 -11.06 -19.67 4.79
CA GLY A 251 -10.19 -19.71 3.64
C GLY A 251 -10.64 -18.69 2.60
N ALA A 252 -9.83 -18.44 1.59
CA ALA A 252 -10.12 -17.47 0.54
C ALA A 252 -9.86 -18.06 -0.83
N ASP A 253 -10.74 -17.76 -1.76
CA ASP A 253 -10.53 -17.91 -3.20
C ASP A 253 -10.21 -16.57 -3.88
N CYS A 254 -10.15 -16.54 -5.19
CA CYS A 254 -9.88 -15.31 -5.93
C CYS A 254 -11.00 -14.28 -5.79
N TYR A 255 -12.25 -14.71 -5.65
CA TYR A 255 -13.40 -13.83 -5.46
C TYR A 255 -13.37 -13.14 -4.11
N ASP A 256 -13.09 -13.87 -3.02
CA ASP A 256 -12.98 -13.31 -1.67
C ASP A 256 -11.86 -12.25 -1.60
N ARG A 257 -10.72 -12.52 -2.24
CA ARG A 257 -9.62 -11.55 -2.33
C ARG A 257 -9.99 -10.29 -3.11
N TYR A 258 -10.86 -10.41 -4.11
CA TYR A 258 -11.42 -9.26 -4.82
C TYR A 258 -12.36 -8.47 -3.90
N ARG A 259 -13.33 -9.13 -3.26
CA ARG A 259 -14.33 -8.49 -2.40
C ARG A 259 -13.71 -7.67 -1.28
N VAL A 260 -12.74 -8.23 -0.56
CA VAL A 260 -12.06 -7.53 0.53
C VAL A 260 -11.40 -6.23 0.05
N ARG A 261 -10.77 -6.23 -1.13
CA ARG A 261 -10.12 -5.01 -1.66
C ARG A 261 -11.14 -3.95 -2.08
N VAL A 262 -12.28 -4.35 -2.62
CA VAL A 262 -13.36 -3.42 -2.95
C VAL A 262 -13.93 -2.78 -1.69
N THR A 263 -14.20 -3.56 -0.66
CA THR A 263 -14.64 -3.07 0.65
C THR A 263 -13.60 -2.13 1.26
N GLU A 264 -12.31 -2.50 1.21
CA GLU A 264 -11.23 -1.66 1.76
C GLU A 264 -11.10 -0.30 1.05
N MET A 265 -11.38 -0.23 -0.25
CA MET A 265 -11.41 1.06 -0.97
C MET A 265 -12.52 1.99 -0.44
N VAL A 266 -13.68 1.44 -0.12
CA VAL A 266 -14.80 2.21 0.45
C VAL A 266 -14.46 2.69 1.86
N GLU A 267 -13.90 1.80 2.69
CA GLU A 267 -13.46 2.15 4.04
C GLU A 267 -12.35 3.21 4.02
N SER A 268 -11.39 3.12 3.12
CA SER A 268 -10.37 4.15 2.95
C SER A 268 -10.97 5.50 2.56
N ALA A 269 -11.99 5.51 1.70
CA ALA A 269 -12.70 6.75 1.35
C ALA A 269 -13.44 7.34 2.55
N ASN A 270 -14.09 6.51 3.38
CA ASN A 270 -14.74 6.94 4.62
C ASN A 270 -13.74 7.52 5.61
N MET A 271 -12.60 6.86 5.83
CA MET A 271 -11.53 7.36 6.70
C MET A 271 -10.99 8.71 6.24
N VAL A 272 -10.81 8.93 4.94
CA VAL A 272 -10.37 10.23 4.42
C VAL A 272 -11.41 11.31 4.68
N LEU A 273 -12.70 11.03 4.47
CA LEU A 273 -13.79 11.97 4.71
C LEU A 273 -13.86 12.34 6.20
N GLU A 274 -13.77 11.38 7.07
CA GLU A 274 -13.79 11.59 8.52
C GLU A 274 -12.55 12.35 9.01
N ALA A 275 -11.36 12.01 8.50
CA ALA A 275 -10.12 12.71 8.81
C ALA A 275 -10.19 14.19 8.42
N LEU A 276 -10.81 14.51 7.28
CA LEU A 276 -11.04 15.91 6.87
C LEU A 276 -12.04 16.67 7.78
N GLU A 277 -12.86 15.96 8.53
CA GLU A 277 -13.79 16.56 9.51
C GLU A 277 -13.17 16.75 10.88
N ARG A 278 -12.41 15.74 11.33
CA ARG A 278 -11.81 15.74 12.68
C ARG A 278 -10.50 16.51 12.77
N MET A 279 -9.81 16.68 11.63
CA MET A 279 -8.50 17.33 11.61
C MET A 279 -8.53 18.70 12.29
N PRO A 280 -7.61 18.99 13.22
CA PRO A 280 -7.49 20.29 13.87
C PRO A 280 -7.41 21.44 12.85
N GLY A 281 -8.23 22.48 13.02
CA GLY A 281 -8.32 23.65 12.16
C GLY A 281 -7.69 24.89 12.79
N GLY A 282 -7.39 25.90 11.97
CA GLY A 282 -6.97 27.22 12.41
C GLY A 282 -5.51 27.56 12.17
N ALA A 283 -5.19 28.86 12.23
CA ALA A 283 -3.83 29.36 12.04
C ALA A 283 -2.86 28.94 13.17
N GLU A 284 -3.40 28.70 14.36
CA GLU A 284 -2.63 28.31 15.55
C GLU A 284 -2.15 26.87 15.53
N THR A 285 -2.77 26.02 14.70
CA THR A 285 -2.40 24.60 14.51
C THR A 285 -1.73 24.36 13.16
N HIS A 286 -1.40 25.44 12.47
CA HIS A 286 -0.73 25.36 11.18
C HIS A 286 0.71 24.87 11.35
N TYR A 287 1.01 23.72 10.77
CA TYR A 287 2.38 23.21 10.68
C TYR A 287 3.13 24.00 9.60
N GLU A 288 4.17 24.71 9.99
CA GLU A 288 5.08 25.35 9.05
C GLU A 288 6.07 24.31 8.48
N PRO A 289 5.94 23.94 7.19
CA PRO A 289 6.85 22.97 6.58
C PRO A 289 8.28 23.54 6.62
N GLY A 290 9.15 22.81 7.29
CA GLY A 290 10.55 23.23 7.40
C GLY A 290 10.87 24.04 8.65
N ASP A 291 10.07 23.92 9.72
CA ASP A 291 10.44 24.49 11.02
C ASP A 291 11.89 24.04 11.34
N PRO A 292 12.82 25.02 11.47
CA PRO A 292 14.23 24.72 11.76
C PRO A 292 14.41 23.91 13.04
N ALA A 293 13.49 24.02 14.00
CA ALA A 293 13.54 23.26 15.24
C ALA A 293 13.28 21.75 15.03
N ILE A 294 12.40 21.39 14.07
CA ILE A 294 12.11 20.00 13.73
C ILE A 294 13.25 19.44 12.85
N ILE A 295 13.71 20.23 11.86
CA ILE A 295 14.85 19.84 11.01
C ILE A 295 16.14 19.70 11.83
N ALA A 296 16.32 20.52 12.84
CA ALA A 296 17.47 20.42 13.74
C ALA A 296 17.44 19.21 14.68
N LYS A 297 16.23 18.70 15.02
CA LYS A 297 16.07 17.46 15.80
C LYS A 297 16.29 16.19 14.95
N ALA A 298 16.09 16.27 13.65
CA ALA A 298 16.41 15.19 12.72
C ALA A 298 17.75 15.48 12.03
N PRO A 299 18.90 15.10 12.64
CA PRO A 299 20.20 15.39 12.07
C PRO A 299 20.30 14.75 10.67
N SER A 300 20.85 15.52 9.72
CA SER A 300 21.11 15.04 8.35
C SER A 300 22.05 13.83 8.33
N ARG A 301 22.78 13.61 9.41
CA ARG A 301 23.65 12.48 9.64
C ARG A 301 23.67 12.18 11.14
N ALA A 302 23.61 10.92 11.50
CA ALA A 302 23.82 10.54 12.90
C ALA A 302 25.16 11.12 13.37
N PRO A 303 25.21 11.84 14.51
CA PRO A 303 26.47 12.32 15.05
C PRO A 303 27.42 11.14 15.24
N GLU A 304 28.67 11.32 14.82
CA GLU A 304 29.70 10.29 14.97
C GLU A 304 29.78 9.85 16.44
N GLY A 305 29.48 8.57 16.72
CA GLY A 305 29.48 8.02 18.08
C GLY A 305 28.10 8.00 18.79
N THR A 306 27.02 8.58 18.25
CA THR A 306 25.67 8.48 18.82
C THR A 306 24.97 7.21 18.33
N PHE A 307 25.20 6.84 17.09
CA PHE A 307 24.87 5.55 16.52
C PHE A 307 26.19 4.93 16.06
N GLY A 308 26.65 3.90 16.72
CA GLY A 308 27.79 3.11 16.24
C GLY A 308 27.47 2.56 14.85
N SER A 309 28.49 2.14 14.12
CA SER A 309 28.36 1.52 12.80
C SER A 309 27.35 0.35 12.75
N HIS A 310 27.00 -0.21 13.89
CA HIS A 310 25.99 -1.27 14.04
C HIS A 310 24.54 -0.77 14.03
N HIS A 311 24.26 0.48 14.37
CA HIS A 311 22.91 1.02 14.40
C HIS A 311 22.38 1.43 13.01
N PHE A 312 23.26 1.63 12.04
CA PHE A 312 22.85 1.80 10.64
C PHE A 312 22.38 0.47 10.03
N GLU A 313 22.92 -0.65 10.47
CA GLU A 313 22.41 -1.98 10.12
C GLU A 313 21.04 -2.24 10.76
N ASP A 314 20.80 -1.74 11.98
CA ASP A 314 19.51 -1.85 12.67
C ASP A 314 18.41 -0.99 12.04
N LEU A 315 18.76 0.07 11.32
CA LEU A 315 17.85 0.92 10.54
C LEU A 315 17.77 0.51 9.07
N SER A 316 18.46 -0.54 8.66
CA SER A 316 18.33 -1.05 7.31
C SER A 316 16.89 -1.55 7.09
N LEU A 317 16.33 -1.23 5.93
CA LEU A 317 15.01 -1.73 5.52
C LEU A 317 14.90 -3.26 5.56
N ILE A 318 16.02 -3.98 5.65
CA ILE A 318 16.08 -5.43 5.85
C ILE A 318 15.39 -5.82 7.15
N HIS A 319 15.59 -5.07 8.24
CA HIS A 319 14.93 -5.35 9.52
C HIS A 319 13.43 -5.01 9.51
N ILE A 320 13.02 -4.06 8.68
CA ILE A 320 11.63 -3.66 8.53
C ILE A 320 10.88 -4.60 7.55
N SER A 321 11.54 -5.02 6.47
CA SER A 321 10.91 -5.82 5.40
C SER A 321 11.18 -7.32 5.48
N GLU A 322 12.29 -7.76 6.09
CA GLU A 322 12.69 -9.17 6.22
C GLU A 322 13.26 -9.48 7.62
N PRO A 323 12.42 -9.50 8.68
CA PRO A 323 12.91 -9.72 10.06
C PRO A 323 13.49 -11.11 10.30
N THR A 324 13.51 -12.01 9.31
CA THR A 324 13.90 -13.42 9.46
C THR A 324 15.22 -13.80 8.82
N ARG A 325 15.86 -12.93 8.02
CA ARG A 325 17.19 -13.21 7.51
C ARG A 325 18.26 -12.86 8.55
N ARG A 326 18.58 -13.84 9.41
CA ARG A 326 19.86 -13.80 10.15
C ARG A 326 21.00 -13.85 9.11
N PRO A 327 22.07 -13.05 9.27
CA PRO A 327 23.25 -13.23 8.44
C PRO A 327 23.75 -14.66 8.65
N ILE A 328 23.82 -15.40 7.56
CA ILE A 328 24.55 -16.67 7.56
C ILE A 328 26.02 -16.25 7.54
N ILE A 329 26.68 -16.45 8.68
CA ILE A 329 28.14 -16.36 8.81
C ILE A 329 28.77 -17.50 8.00
#